data_539c7c7ffaed37f5951e9829124a55d5
#
_entry.id   539c7c7ffaed37f5951e9829124a55d5
#
_cell.length_a   1.000
_cell.length_b   1.000
_cell.length_c   1.000
_cell.angle_alpha   90.00
_cell.angle_beta   90.00
_cell.angle_gamma   90.00
#
_symmetry.space_group_name_H-M   'P 1'
#
loop_
_entity.id
_entity.type
_entity.pdbx_description
1 polymer ?
#
loop_
_entity_poly.entity_id
_entity_poly.type
_entity_poly.pdbx_seq_one_letter_code
_entity_poly.pdbx_strand_id
1 'polypeptide(L)'
;MDFLERICPSVAQLQETDLWIDAKGSTPSDARLLLATAEDKNYETQVEVNVGKGNTAGLLLYYSEKAYAGVVSDGKNFIIYKKRGKQLYPPNKLGKRFLAKIQNQGNSVRLAVSKDGKEWTTLVENMDVSQLHHNNYGGFYALRIGLLSLGKGSAGFRQFRYRNAIPKEKDMGAYLMVFHKDETHSLYMAVSDDGYTFTALNDGKPVIAGDTIALQKGIRDPHIFRGPDGAFYLSMTDLHIYAQKDGFRDTEWERDGKEYGWGNKPRTRTDEIVGLINWKRTNARFDLLSAGLGEIGCVWAPEVTYDDKKGKPMIYFTMRFKNEANKLYYVYVNDDFDRIETLPQILFEYPNEKNIAIDGDITKVGDRYRMFYVSHDGGAGIKQAVSDRINGDYEYDPRWYDFEPRACEAPNLWKRIGEDKWVLMYDVYGINPHNFAFIETSDFVNFKNLGRFNEGVMKTTNFSSPKHGAVIHLTKEEAARLRSHWENRK
;
A
#
# COMPACT_ATOMS: atom_id res chain seq x y z
N MET A 1 -27.65 12.16 -8.11
CA MET A 1 -27.01 12.30 -9.37
C MET A 1 -27.39 11.17 -10.31
N ASP A 2 -27.91 11.45 -11.41
CA ASP A 2 -28.82 10.78 -12.31
C ASP A 2 -28.33 9.47 -12.95
N PHE A 3 -28.12 8.47 -12.12
CA PHE A 3 -27.89 7.09 -12.52
C PHE A 3 -29.09 6.52 -13.33
N LEU A 4 -30.26 7.12 -13.16
CA LEU A 4 -31.52 6.64 -13.73
C LEU A 4 -31.83 7.18 -15.14
N GLU A 5 -31.22 8.28 -15.57
CA GLU A 5 -31.48 8.89 -16.89
C GLU A 5 -30.90 8.09 -18.09
N ARG A 6 -30.06 7.09 -17.84
CA ARG A 6 -29.45 6.26 -18.89
C ARG A 6 -30.00 4.83 -18.98
N ILE A 7 -31.07 4.51 -18.31
CA ILE A 7 -31.71 3.20 -18.39
C ILE A 7 -32.53 3.12 -19.69
N CYS A 8 -32.24 2.12 -20.52
CA CYS A 8 -33.08 1.84 -21.70
C CYS A 8 -34.45 1.32 -21.24
N PRO A 9 -35.56 2.04 -21.44
CA PRO A 9 -36.87 1.70 -20.86
C PRO A 9 -37.44 0.36 -21.34
N SER A 10 -36.93 -0.17 -22.45
CA SER A 10 -37.38 -1.46 -23.02
C SER A 10 -36.83 -2.68 -22.29
N VAL A 11 -35.84 -2.53 -21.40
CA VAL A 11 -35.15 -3.66 -20.76
C VAL A 11 -34.99 -3.54 -19.24
N ALA A 12 -35.17 -2.34 -18.71
CA ALA A 12 -35.17 -2.06 -17.28
C ALA A 12 -36.24 -1.03 -16.95
N GLN A 13 -37.01 -1.27 -15.90
CA GLN A 13 -38.13 -0.43 -15.48
C GLN A 13 -37.99 -0.06 -14.02
N LEU A 14 -38.23 1.20 -13.72
CA LEU A 14 -38.38 1.69 -12.37
C LEU A 14 -39.85 1.53 -11.97
N GLN A 15 -40.13 0.76 -10.95
CA GLN A 15 -41.46 0.61 -10.36
C GLN A 15 -41.36 1.02 -8.89
N GLU A 16 -41.94 2.16 -8.54
CA GLU A 16 -41.80 2.77 -7.21
C GLU A 16 -40.32 2.99 -6.86
N THR A 17 -39.79 2.17 -5.95
CA THR A 17 -38.36 2.20 -5.50
C THR A 17 -37.54 1.04 -6.04
N ASP A 18 -38.14 0.14 -6.86
CA ASP A 18 -37.50 -1.07 -7.36
C ASP A 18 -37.11 -0.91 -8.83
N LEU A 19 -35.86 -1.21 -9.12
CA LEU A 19 -35.38 -1.36 -10.47
C LEU A 19 -35.57 -2.83 -10.90
N TRP A 20 -36.41 -3.08 -11.90
CA TRP A 20 -36.60 -4.41 -12.47
C TRP A 20 -35.83 -4.57 -13.76
N ILE A 21 -35.04 -5.65 -13.88
CA ILE A 21 -34.24 -5.98 -15.04
C ILE A 21 -34.70 -7.34 -15.60
N ASP A 22 -35.18 -7.35 -16.83
CA ASP A 22 -35.56 -8.58 -17.52
C ASP A 22 -34.34 -9.47 -17.72
N ALA A 23 -34.52 -10.77 -17.51
CA ALA A 23 -33.47 -11.73 -17.67
C ALA A 23 -33.10 -11.96 -19.15
N LYS A 24 -31.83 -12.26 -19.40
CA LYS A 24 -31.31 -12.71 -20.67
C LYS A 24 -30.11 -13.63 -20.46
N GLY A 25 -29.93 -14.60 -21.33
CA GLY A 25 -28.75 -15.43 -21.35
C GLY A 25 -28.71 -16.54 -20.32
N SER A 26 -27.60 -17.24 -20.27
CA SER A 26 -27.36 -18.36 -19.36
C SER A 26 -26.09 -18.21 -18.53
N THR A 27 -25.25 -17.26 -18.90
CA THR A 27 -23.97 -16.92 -18.22
C THR A 27 -23.84 -15.40 -18.10
N PRO A 28 -22.95 -14.88 -17.24
CA PRO A 28 -22.68 -13.46 -17.20
C PRO A 28 -22.16 -12.86 -18.51
N SER A 29 -21.62 -13.69 -19.41
CA SER A 29 -21.12 -13.26 -20.73
C SER A 29 -22.24 -12.82 -21.68
N ASP A 30 -23.43 -13.41 -21.58
CA ASP A 30 -24.59 -13.16 -22.43
C ASP A 30 -25.81 -12.63 -21.65
N ALA A 31 -25.60 -12.34 -20.35
CA ALA A 31 -26.62 -11.83 -19.45
C ALA A 31 -27.03 -10.37 -19.76
N ARG A 32 -28.14 -9.97 -19.17
CA ARG A 32 -28.49 -8.56 -19.09
C ARG A 32 -27.86 -7.95 -17.85
N LEU A 33 -27.17 -6.84 -18.06
CA LEU A 33 -26.41 -6.13 -17.06
C LEU A 33 -26.76 -4.65 -17.06
N LEU A 34 -26.97 -4.07 -15.89
CA LEU A 34 -26.86 -2.64 -15.70
C LEU A 34 -25.49 -2.35 -15.08
N LEU A 35 -24.69 -1.53 -15.74
CA LEU A 35 -23.32 -1.25 -15.35
C LEU A 35 -23.16 0.16 -14.81
N ALA A 36 -22.47 0.30 -13.68
CA ALA A 36 -22.03 1.56 -13.11
C ALA A 36 -20.50 1.62 -13.05
N THR A 37 -19.91 2.75 -13.33
CA THR A 37 -18.49 2.98 -13.17
C THR A 37 -18.14 3.07 -11.69
N ALA A 38 -17.07 2.40 -11.26
CA ALA A 38 -16.43 2.64 -9.98
C ALA A 38 -15.26 3.61 -10.20
N GLU A 39 -15.26 4.72 -9.48
CA GLU A 39 -14.26 5.78 -9.61
C GLU A 39 -13.15 5.66 -8.57
N ASP A 40 -13.40 4.92 -7.49
CA ASP A 40 -12.46 4.73 -6.39
C ASP A 40 -11.72 3.40 -6.49
N LYS A 41 -10.47 3.35 -6.06
CA LYS A 41 -9.71 2.09 -5.89
C LYS A 41 -10.21 1.30 -4.68
N ASN A 42 -10.67 2.00 -3.64
CA ASN A 42 -11.22 1.41 -2.43
C ASN A 42 -12.69 1.84 -2.27
N TYR A 43 -13.60 0.89 -2.40
CA TYR A 43 -15.04 1.15 -2.31
C TYR A 43 -15.82 -0.03 -1.74
N GLU A 44 -16.98 0.28 -1.23
CA GLU A 44 -18.02 -0.68 -0.89
C GLU A 44 -19.25 -0.41 -1.75
N THR A 45 -19.79 -1.45 -2.35
CA THR A 45 -21.08 -1.40 -3.03
C THR A 45 -22.00 -2.50 -2.52
N GLN A 46 -23.26 -2.19 -2.34
CA GLN A 46 -24.28 -3.14 -1.94
C GLN A 46 -25.61 -2.90 -2.64
N VAL A 47 -26.39 -3.96 -2.78
CA VAL A 47 -27.73 -3.90 -3.36
C VAL A 47 -28.60 -4.99 -2.75
N GLU A 48 -29.88 -4.69 -2.53
CA GLU A 48 -30.88 -5.71 -2.25
C GLU A 48 -31.33 -6.34 -3.56
N VAL A 49 -31.24 -7.65 -3.65
CA VAL A 49 -31.58 -8.47 -4.82
C VAL A 49 -32.86 -9.25 -4.52
N ASN A 50 -33.83 -9.20 -5.45
CA ASN A 50 -35.03 -10.02 -5.43
C ASN A 50 -35.04 -10.92 -6.68
N VAL A 51 -34.76 -12.20 -6.49
CA VAL A 51 -34.62 -13.20 -7.55
C VAL A 51 -36.01 -13.66 -8.01
N GLY A 52 -36.34 -13.39 -9.27
CA GLY A 52 -37.59 -13.83 -9.89
C GLY A 52 -37.68 -15.36 -10.12
N LYS A 53 -38.82 -15.82 -10.58
CA LYS A 53 -39.02 -17.25 -10.92
C LYS A 53 -38.23 -17.61 -12.18
N GLY A 54 -37.32 -18.61 -12.06
CA GLY A 54 -36.48 -19.06 -13.18
C GLY A 54 -35.34 -18.11 -13.52
N ASN A 55 -35.08 -17.15 -12.60
CA ASN A 55 -34.03 -16.15 -12.75
C ASN A 55 -32.83 -16.47 -11.87
N THR A 56 -31.68 -15.95 -12.24
CA THR A 56 -30.47 -15.85 -11.42
C THR A 56 -30.01 -14.40 -11.44
N ALA A 57 -29.82 -13.80 -10.26
CA ALA A 57 -29.52 -12.38 -10.16
C ALA A 57 -28.51 -12.07 -9.05
N GLY A 58 -27.82 -10.95 -9.17
CA GLY A 58 -26.88 -10.50 -8.14
C GLY A 58 -25.97 -9.36 -8.57
N LEU A 59 -24.82 -9.29 -7.91
CA LEU A 59 -23.87 -8.18 -7.96
C LEU A 59 -22.51 -8.69 -8.46
N LEU A 60 -21.98 -8.04 -9.49
CA LEU A 60 -20.70 -8.38 -10.09
C LEU A 60 -19.75 -7.17 -10.18
N LEU A 61 -18.46 -7.46 -10.24
CA LEU A 61 -17.47 -6.65 -10.93
C LEU A 61 -17.34 -7.17 -12.35
N TYR A 62 -17.53 -6.30 -13.31
CA TYR A 62 -17.60 -6.67 -14.72
C TYR A 62 -16.63 -5.84 -15.56
N TYR A 63 -15.62 -6.50 -16.10
CA TYR A 63 -14.69 -5.91 -17.07
C TYR A 63 -15.23 -6.09 -18.48
N SER A 64 -15.50 -7.33 -18.88
CA SER A 64 -16.02 -7.70 -20.20
C SER A 64 -16.77 -9.05 -20.13
N GLU A 65 -17.35 -9.47 -21.24
CA GLU A 65 -17.96 -10.79 -21.39
C GLU A 65 -17.01 -11.97 -21.03
N LYS A 66 -15.70 -11.74 -21.10
CA LYS A 66 -14.66 -12.73 -20.81
C LYS A 66 -14.11 -12.63 -19.39
N ALA A 67 -14.44 -11.56 -18.65
CA ALA A 67 -13.77 -11.22 -17.40
C ALA A 67 -14.72 -10.53 -16.41
N TYR A 68 -15.14 -11.28 -15.38
CA TYR A 68 -16.06 -10.81 -14.33
C TYR A 68 -15.85 -11.62 -13.05
N ALA A 69 -16.24 -11.03 -11.91
CA ALA A 69 -16.18 -11.65 -10.59
C ALA A 69 -17.32 -11.14 -9.71
N GLY A 70 -17.83 -11.94 -8.79
CA GLY A 70 -18.87 -11.50 -7.86
C GLY A 70 -19.82 -12.62 -7.41
N VAL A 71 -20.98 -12.24 -6.88
CA VAL A 71 -21.96 -13.15 -6.31
C VAL A 71 -23.35 -12.94 -6.89
N VAL A 72 -23.98 -14.04 -7.31
CA VAL A 72 -25.39 -14.08 -7.73
C VAL A 72 -26.10 -15.23 -7.03
N SER A 73 -27.42 -15.31 -7.12
CA SER A 73 -28.21 -16.42 -6.59
C SER A 73 -29.33 -16.84 -7.54
N ASP A 74 -29.60 -18.13 -7.59
CA ASP A 74 -30.77 -18.72 -8.22
C ASP A 74 -31.97 -18.89 -7.27
N GLY A 75 -31.80 -18.34 -6.02
CA GLY A 75 -32.75 -18.45 -4.93
C GLY A 75 -32.57 -19.71 -4.07
N LYS A 76 -31.77 -20.70 -4.50
CA LYS A 76 -31.43 -21.92 -3.74
C LYS A 76 -29.97 -21.96 -3.34
N ASN A 77 -29.10 -21.49 -4.23
CA ASN A 77 -27.66 -21.43 -4.02
C ASN A 77 -27.13 -20.03 -4.32
N PHE A 78 -26.04 -19.66 -3.66
CA PHE A 78 -25.18 -18.60 -4.16
C PHE A 78 -24.23 -19.16 -5.21
N ILE A 79 -23.97 -18.38 -6.24
CA ILE A 79 -23.04 -18.71 -7.31
C ILE A 79 -21.95 -17.66 -7.30
N ILE A 80 -20.72 -18.07 -7.02
CA ILE A 80 -19.59 -17.19 -6.95
C ILE A 80 -18.78 -17.32 -8.24
N TYR A 81 -18.60 -16.20 -8.93
CA TYR A 81 -17.75 -16.11 -10.09
C TYR A 81 -16.38 -15.56 -9.71
N LYS A 82 -15.32 -16.27 -10.11
CA LYS A 82 -13.92 -15.84 -9.95
C LYS A 82 -13.21 -15.87 -11.30
N LYS A 83 -12.70 -14.73 -11.79
CA LYS A 83 -11.95 -14.61 -13.06
C LYS A 83 -12.69 -15.14 -14.29
N ARG A 84 -12.80 -16.44 -14.43
CA ARG A 84 -13.54 -17.17 -15.48
C ARG A 84 -14.32 -18.32 -14.85
N GLY A 85 -15.63 -18.30 -15.02
CA GLY A 85 -16.51 -19.41 -14.68
C GLY A 85 -16.92 -19.52 -13.21
N LYS A 86 -17.82 -20.44 -12.98
CA LYS A 86 -18.36 -20.80 -11.68
C LYS A 86 -17.34 -21.54 -10.84
N GLN A 87 -17.21 -21.21 -9.58
CA GLN A 87 -16.25 -21.90 -8.72
C GLN A 87 -16.79 -22.43 -7.39
N LEU A 88 -17.89 -21.87 -6.86
CA LEU A 88 -18.48 -22.28 -5.60
C LEU A 88 -20.00 -22.16 -5.65
N TYR A 89 -20.71 -23.07 -4.96
CA TYR A 89 -22.17 -23.08 -4.85
C TYR A 89 -22.62 -23.24 -3.41
N PRO A 90 -22.29 -22.30 -2.50
CA PRO A 90 -22.81 -22.42 -1.14
C PRO A 90 -24.34 -22.29 -1.12
N PRO A 91 -25.05 -23.08 -0.27
CA PRO A 91 -26.49 -22.98 -0.13
C PRO A 91 -26.94 -21.57 0.25
N ASN A 92 -27.97 -21.06 -0.43
CA ASN A 92 -28.60 -19.80 -0.07
C ASN A 92 -29.68 -20.01 0.99
N LYS A 93 -29.33 -19.81 2.26
CA LYS A 93 -30.28 -19.89 3.39
C LYS A 93 -31.11 -18.60 3.55
N LEU A 94 -30.82 -17.53 2.81
CA LEU A 94 -31.51 -16.23 2.91
C LEU A 94 -32.76 -16.15 2.02
N GLY A 95 -32.93 -17.12 1.08
CA GLY A 95 -34.05 -17.18 0.16
C GLY A 95 -33.86 -16.25 -1.06
N LYS A 96 -34.96 -15.92 -1.74
CA LYS A 96 -34.95 -15.15 -2.96
C LYS A 96 -34.61 -13.66 -2.78
N ARG A 97 -34.77 -13.14 -1.57
CA ARG A 97 -34.51 -11.73 -1.26
C ARG A 97 -33.39 -11.62 -0.24
N PHE A 98 -32.30 -10.98 -0.64
CA PHE A 98 -31.10 -10.81 0.15
C PHE A 98 -30.33 -9.55 -0.27
N LEU A 99 -29.45 -9.08 0.58
CA LEU A 99 -28.48 -8.04 0.28
C LEU A 99 -27.18 -8.68 -0.17
N ALA A 100 -26.64 -8.25 -1.28
CA ALA A 100 -25.31 -8.59 -1.76
C ALA A 100 -24.38 -7.40 -1.57
N LYS A 101 -23.15 -7.65 -1.14
CA LYS A 101 -22.11 -6.63 -0.92
C LYS A 101 -20.80 -7.04 -1.55
N ILE A 102 -20.15 -6.09 -2.21
CA ILE A 102 -18.78 -6.15 -2.67
C ILE A 102 -17.99 -5.07 -1.92
N GLN A 103 -16.92 -5.45 -1.24
CA GLN A 103 -15.92 -4.54 -0.73
C GLN A 103 -14.65 -4.74 -1.55
N ASN A 104 -14.24 -3.72 -2.29
CA ASN A 104 -13.00 -3.73 -3.05
C ASN A 104 -11.96 -2.88 -2.30
N GLN A 105 -10.81 -3.46 -2.02
CA GLN A 105 -9.61 -2.75 -1.57
C GLN A 105 -8.54 -2.92 -2.64
N GLY A 106 -8.47 -1.93 -3.52
CA GLY A 106 -7.65 -2.01 -4.70
C GLY A 106 -8.09 -3.17 -5.61
N ASN A 107 -7.36 -4.27 -5.62
CA ASN A 107 -7.71 -5.46 -6.40
C ASN A 107 -8.03 -6.70 -5.52
N SER A 108 -8.19 -6.50 -4.22
CA SER A 108 -8.64 -7.55 -3.30
C SER A 108 -10.11 -7.35 -2.95
N VAL A 109 -10.94 -8.32 -3.25
CA VAL A 109 -12.39 -8.24 -3.13
C VAL A 109 -12.92 -9.19 -2.07
N ARG A 110 -13.73 -8.66 -1.18
CA ARG A 110 -14.56 -9.42 -0.24
C ARG A 110 -16.00 -9.46 -0.74
N LEU A 111 -16.61 -10.65 -0.74
CA LEU A 111 -18.01 -10.85 -1.07
C LEU A 111 -18.78 -11.26 0.16
N ALA A 112 -19.85 -10.56 0.48
CA ALA A 112 -20.72 -10.86 1.61
C ALA A 112 -22.19 -10.74 1.24
N VAL A 113 -23.03 -11.47 1.99
CA VAL A 113 -24.48 -11.45 1.85
C VAL A 113 -25.15 -11.27 3.20
N SER A 114 -26.34 -10.69 3.21
CA SER A 114 -27.10 -10.46 4.42
C SER A 114 -28.61 -10.57 4.16
N LYS A 115 -29.37 -10.88 5.20
CA LYS A 115 -30.83 -10.86 5.14
C LYS A 115 -31.41 -9.47 5.42
N ASP A 116 -30.78 -8.74 6.32
CA ASP A 116 -31.31 -7.51 6.92
C ASP A 116 -30.34 -6.31 6.88
N GLY A 117 -29.12 -6.53 6.39
CA GLY A 117 -28.05 -5.53 6.35
C GLY A 117 -27.34 -5.28 7.67
N LYS A 118 -27.69 -5.99 8.75
CA LYS A 118 -27.03 -5.91 10.06
C LYS A 118 -25.99 -7.02 10.22
N GLU A 119 -26.40 -8.26 10.03
CA GLU A 119 -25.51 -9.42 10.07
C GLU A 119 -25.11 -9.84 8.67
N TRP A 120 -23.80 -9.97 8.44
CA TRP A 120 -23.22 -10.30 7.13
C TRP A 120 -22.50 -11.63 7.17
N THR A 121 -22.84 -12.51 6.25
CA THR A 121 -22.11 -13.75 6.01
C THR A 121 -21.09 -13.52 4.89
N THR A 122 -19.82 -13.64 5.19
CA THR A 122 -18.74 -13.56 4.20
C THR A 122 -18.70 -14.87 3.39
N LEU A 123 -18.83 -14.77 2.08
CA LEU A 123 -18.71 -15.89 1.15
C LEU A 123 -17.29 -16.04 0.61
N VAL A 124 -16.59 -14.93 0.43
CA VAL A 124 -15.20 -14.89 0.00
C VAL A 124 -14.51 -13.73 0.71
N GLU A 125 -13.36 -13.98 1.32
CA GLU A 125 -12.62 -12.94 2.07
C GLU A 125 -11.65 -12.16 1.20
N ASN A 126 -10.86 -12.83 0.37
CA ASN A 126 -9.82 -12.21 -0.44
C ASN A 126 -9.82 -12.79 -1.86
N MET A 127 -10.59 -12.19 -2.75
CA MET A 127 -10.59 -12.55 -4.17
C MET A 127 -9.71 -11.57 -4.94
N ASP A 128 -8.64 -12.07 -5.53
CA ASP A 128 -7.78 -11.30 -6.43
C ASP A 128 -8.50 -11.01 -7.75
N VAL A 129 -8.73 -9.74 -8.05
CA VAL A 129 -9.30 -9.24 -9.30
C VAL A 129 -8.32 -8.41 -10.12
N SER A 130 -7.03 -8.37 -9.74
CA SER A 130 -5.98 -7.60 -10.40
C SER A 130 -5.82 -7.90 -11.89
N GLN A 131 -6.25 -9.09 -12.32
CA GLN A 131 -6.15 -9.50 -13.72
C GLN A 131 -7.38 -9.14 -14.57
N LEU A 132 -8.41 -8.49 -14.02
CA LEU A 132 -9.60 -8.06 -14.76
C LEU A 132 -9.35 -6.73 -15.47
N HIS A 133 -8.42 -6.69 -16.41
CA HIS A 133 -8.01 -5.49 -17.15
C HIS A 133 -7.57 -5.80 -18.59
N HIS A 134 -7.29 -4.74 -19.36
CA HIS A 134 -7.03 -4.81 -20.81
C HIS A 134 -5.81 -5.65 -21.21
N ASN A 135 -4.75 -5.69 -20.41
CA ASN A 135 -3.56 -6.49 -20.76
C ASN A 135 -3.85 -8.00 -20.84
N ASN A 136 -4.86 -8.48 -20.08
CA ASN A 136 -5.24 -9.89 -20.07
C ASN A 136 -6.39 -10.24 -21.01
N TYR A 137 -7.30 -9.29 -21.23
CA TYR A 137 -8.56 -9.58 -21.94
C TYR A 137 -8.82 -8.69 -23.15
N GLY A 138 -7.93 -7.75 -23.45
CA GLY A 138 -8.11 -6.75 -24.50
C GLY A 138 -9.20 -5.73 -24.17
N GLY A 139 -9.42 -4.77 -25.07
CA GLY A 139 -10.32 -3.64 -24.85
C GLY A 139 -9.73 -2.64 -23.84
N PHE A 140 -10.31 -1.45 -23.79
CA PHE A 140 -9.91 -0.41 -22.82
C PHE A 140 -11.13 -0.04 -21.98
N TYR A 141 -11.64 -1.02 -21.23
CA TYR A 141 -12.77 -0.84 -20.33
C TYR A 141 -12.29 -0.61 -18.90
N ALA A 142 -13.05 0.16 -18.12
CA ALA A 142 -12.93 0.17 -16.68
C ALA A 142 -13.57 -1.09 -16.07
N LEU A 143 -13.11 -1.51 -14.88
CA LEU A 143 -13.81 -2.51 -14.07
C LEU A 143 -15.07 -1.85 -13.48
N ARG A 144 -16.25 -2.34 -13.84
CA ARG A 144 -17.54 -1.74 -13.51
C ARG A 144 -18.32 -2.61 -12.54
N ILE A 145 -19.19 -1.98 -11.77
CA ILE A 145 -20.18 -2.66 -10.93
C ILE A 145 -21.36 -3.04 -11.81
N GLY A 146 -21.78 -4.31 -11.77
CA GLY A 146 -22.86 -4.83 -12.58
C GLY A 146 -24.01 -5.41 -11.75
N LEU A 147 -25.22 -4.94 -11.98
CA LEU A 147 -26.46 -5.62 -11.57
C LEU A 147 -26.83 -6.60 -12.65
N LEU A 148 -26.82 -7.88 -12.33
CA LEU A 148 -27.01 -8.97 -13.30
C LEU A 148 -28.35 -9.62 -13.15
N SER A 149 -29.03 -9.85 -14.31
CA SER A 149 -30.25 -10.67 -14.41
C SER A 149 -30.11 -11.65 -15.58
N LEU A 150 -30.13 -12.95 -15.31
CA LEU A 150 -30.01 -14.00 -16.31
C LEU A 150 -31.02 -15.12 -16.12
N GLY A 151 -31.30 -15.87 -17.20
CA GLY A 151 -32.30 -16.94 -17.25
C GLY A 151 -33.63 -16.45 -17.79
N LYS A 152 -34.73 -16.63 -17.07
CA LYS A 152 -36.08 -16.24 -17.45
C LYS A 152 -36.73 -15.29 -16.46
N GLY A 153 -37.74 -14.53 -16.91
CA GLY A 153 -38.44 -13.56 -16.04
C GLY A 153 -37.60 -12.32 -15.81
N SER A 154 -37.68 -11.74 -14.61
CA SER A 154 -36.97 -10.53 -14.23
C SER A 154 -36.47 -10.60 -12.79
N ALA A 155 -35.50 -9.80 -12.45
CA ALA A 155 -35.00 -9.59 -11.09
C ALA A 155 -35.23 -8.15 -10.65
N GLY A 156 -35.60 -7.97 -9.37
CA GLY A 156 -35.73 -6.66 -8.72
C GLY A 156 -34.45 -6.31 -7.97
N PHE A 157 -34.05 -5.05 -8.08
CA PHE A 157 -32.95 -4.46 -7.37
C PHE A 157 -33.42 -3.19 -6.65
N ARG A 158 -33.03 -3.04 -5.38
CA ARG A 158 -33.32 -1.84 -4.60
C ARG A 158 -32.18 -1.49 -3.66
N GLN A 159 -32.21 -0.28 -3.11
CA GLN A 159 -31.25 0.19 -2.13
C GLN A 159 -29.78 0.03 -2.61
N PHE A 160 -29.55 0.23 -3.91
CA PHE A 160 -28.19 0.27 -4.42
C PHE A 160 -27.43 1.40 -3.71
N ARG A 161 -26.29 1.08 -3.15
CA ARG A 161 -25.40 2.02 -2.46
C ARG A 161 -23.98 1.83 -2.96
N TYR A 162 -23.31 2.94 -3.15
CA TYR A 162 -21.88 3.00 -3.43
C TYR A 162 -21.27 4.04 -2.50
N ARG A 163 -20.14 3.70 -1.90
CA ARG A 163 -19.34 4.64 -1.12
C ARG A 163 -17.86 4.31 -1.28
N ASN A 164 -17.01 5.30 -1.25
CA ASN A 164 -15.59 5.02 -1.07
C ASN A 164 -15.36 4.43 0.32
N ALA A 165 -14.31 3.60 0.43
CA ALA A 165 -13.96 2.88 1.65
C ALA A 165 -12.57 3.31 2.16
N ILE A 166 -12.26 4.62 2.08
CA ILE A 166 -11.01 5.19 2.58
C ILE A 166 -11.13 5.31 4.10
N PRO A 167 -10.32 4.57 4.89
CA PRO A 167 -10.34 4.67 6.33
C PRO A 167 -9.88 6.04 6.82
N LYS A 168 -10.49 6.52 7.90
CA LYS A 168 -10.11 7.75 8.59
C LYS A 168 -9.28 7.43 9.84
N GLU A 169 -8.59 8.42 10.40
CA GLU A 169 -7.77 8.25 11.61
C GLU A 169 -8.52 7.53 12.75
N LYS A 170 -9.80 7.88 12.97
CA LYS A 170 -10.65 7.23 14.00
C LYS A 170 -10.97 5.75 13.75
N ASP A 171 -10.77 5.27 12.53
CA ASP A 171 -11.04 3.88 12.14
C ASP A 171 -9.80 2.99 12.33
N MET A 172 -8.64 3.61 12.63
CA MET A 172 -7.39 2.90 12.86
C MET A 172 -7.42 2.16 14.20
N GLY A 173 -6.84 0.96 14.23
CA GLY A 173 -6.85 0.11 15.41
C GLY A 173 -5.74 -0.94 15.44
N ALA A 174 -4.76 -0.84 14.55
CA ALA A 174 -3.56 -1.66 14.50
C ALA A 174 -2.43 -0.94 13.76
N TYR A 175 -1.23 -1.50 13.81
CA TYR A 175 -0.03 -0.99 13.17
C TYR A 175 0.58 -2.04 12.26
N LEU A 176 1.11 -1.61 11.13
CA LEU A 176 1.94 -2.42 10.23
C LEU A 176 3.34 -1.81 10.19
N MET A 177 4.35 -2.62 10.46
CA MET A 177 5.75 -2.30 10.25
C MET A 177 6.25 -3.03 9.02
N VAL A 178 6.93 -2.34 8.13
CA VAL A 178 7.74 -2.92 7.04
C VAL A 178 9.22 -2.75 7.39
N PHE A 179 10.05 -3.72 7.04
CA PHE A 179 11.50 -3.67 7.26
C PHE A 179 12.22 -4.66 6.34
N HIS A 180 13.54 -4.52 6.20
CA HIS A 180 14.37 -5.53 5.56
C HIS A 180 15.33 -6.18 6.58
N LYS A 181 16.05 -7.19 6.14
CA LYS A 181 17.19 -7.77 6.87
C LYS A 181 18.39 -7.90 5.94
N ASP A 182 19.56 -7.63 6.47
CA ASP A 182 20.82 -7.71 5.69
C ASP A 182 21.13 -9.15 5.23
N GLU A 183 20.72 -10.17 6.00
CA GLU A 183 20.99 -11.56 5.66
C GLU A 183 20.23 -12.03 4.42
N THR A 184 19.08 -11.44 4.13
CA THR A 184 18.20 -11.93 3.04
C THR A 184 17.93 -10.88 1.97
N HIS A 185 18.20 -9.59 2.23
CA HIS A 185 17.84 -8.47 1.35
C HIS A 185 16.40 -8.58 0.83
N SER A 186 15.47 -8.83 1.74
CA SER A 186 14.07 -9.14 1.45
C SER A 186 13.15 -8.28 2.29
N LEU A 187 11.90 -8.11 1.82
CA LEU A 187 10.87 -7.40 2.55
C LEU A 187 10.23 -8.28 3.61
N TYR A 188 10.12 -7.76 4.82
CA TYR A 188 9.37 -8.31 5.94
C TYR A 188 8.24 -7.39 6.36
N MET A 189 7.20 -7.96 6.94
CA MET A 189 6.09 -7.24 7.54
C MET A 189 5.80 -7.77 8.93
N ALA A 190 5.54 -6.87 9.87
CA ALA A 190 5.09 -7.21 11.23
C ALA A 190 3.87 -6.38 11.61
N VAL A 191 2.93 -6.99 12.32
CA VAL A 191 1.68 -6.33 12.76
C VAL A 191 1.65 -6.24 14.28
N SER A 192 1.12 -5.13 14.80
CA SER A 192 0.89 -4.88 16.21
C SER A 192 -0.52 -4.35 16.44
N ASP A 193 -1.19 -4.78 17.51
CA ASP A 193 -2.50 -4.27 17.91
C ASP A 193 -2.37 -3.14 18.96
N ASP A 194 -1.23 -3.04 19.63
CA ASP A 194 -0.98 -2.10 20.73
C ASP A 194 0.09 -1.04 20.42
N GLY A 195 0.80 -1.19 19.30
CA GLY A 195 1.94 -0.35 18.94
C GLY A 195 3.20 -0.57 19.79
N TYR A 196 3.22 -1.63 20.60
CA TYR A 196 4.35 -2.01 21.45
C TYR A 196 4.91 -3.39 21.08
N THR A 197 4.05 -4.35 20.81
CA THR A 197 4.43 -5.73 20.51
C THR A 197 4.17 -6.04 19.04
N PHE A 198 5.23 -6.29 18.27
CA PHE A 198 5.17 -6.58 16.85
C PHE A 198 5.42 -8.07 16.58
N THR A 199 4.54 -8.66 15.76
CA THR A 199 4.64 -10.04 15.30
C THR A 199 4.81 -10.07 13.80
N ALA A 200 5.91 -10.66 13.31
CA ALA A 200 6.15 -10.77 11.88
C ALA A 200 5.17 -11.75 11.23
N LEU A 201 4.68 -11.37 10.07
CA LEU A 201 3.85 -12.21 9.21
C LEU A 201 4.69 -13.33 8.58
N ASN A 202 4.02 -14.29 7.92
CA ASN A 202 4.68 -15.41 7.22
C ASN A 202 5.67 -16.20 8.11
N ASP A 203 5.35 -16.36 9.41
CA ASP A 203 6.20 -17.02 10.41
C ASP A 203 7.62 -16.42 10.51
N GLY A 204 7.76 -15.12 10.35
CA GLY A 204 9.05 -14.43 10.39
C GLY A 204 9.91 -14.62 9.14
N LYS A 205 9.34 -15.17 8.07
CA LYS A 205 9.97 -15.26 6.74
C LYS A 205 9.66 -14.04 5.89
N PRO A 206 10.42 -13.78 4.81
CA PRO A 206 10.10 -12.69 3.91
C PRO A 206 8.69 -12.77 3.32
N VAL A 207 8.02 -11.63 3.20
CA VAL A 207 6.76 -11.51 2.45
C VAL A 207 7.03 -11.33 0.96
N ILE A 208 8.17 -10.72 0.60
CA ILE A 208 8.69 -10.65 -0.76
C ILE A 208 10.20 -10.91 -0.71
N ALA A 209 10.65 -11.89 -1.47
CA ALA A 209 12.06 -12.16 -1.63
C ALA A 209 12.71 -11.17 -2.60
N GLY A 210 13.83 -10.54 -2.21
CA GLY A 210 14.49 -9.50 -2.98
C GLY A 210 14.99 -9.97 -4.34
N ASP A 211 15.49 -11.20 -4.43
CA ASP A 211 15.99 -11.81 -5.65
C ASP A 211 14.92 -12.05 -6.72
N THR A 212 13.64 -12.06 -6.34
CA THR A 212 12.51 -12.27 -7.25
C THR A 212 12.02 -11.00 -7.91
N ILE A 213 12.18 -9.85 -7.27
CA ILE A 213 11.61 -8.59 -7.76
C ILE A 213 12.65 -7.53 -8.08
N ALA A 214 13.77 -7.47 -7.36
CA ALA A 214 14.81 -6.48 -7.55
C ALA A 214 15.76 -6.84 -8.71
N LEU A 215 16.18 -5.83 -9.47
CA LEU A 215 17.16 -6.01 -10.55
C LEU A 215 18.53 -6.39 -9.99
N GLN A 216 18.93 -5.80 -8.85
CA GLN A 216 20.15 -6.14 -8.12
C GLN A 216 20.01 -7.32 -7.17
N LYS A 217 18.85 -8.02 -7.22
CA LYS A 217 18.57 -9.18 -6.38
C LYS A 217 18.49 -8.88 -4.87
N GLY A 218 18.21 -7.64 -4.50
CA GLY A 218 18.10 -7.23 -3.10
C GLY A 218 17.13 -6.08 -2.91
N ILE A 219 16.34 -6.16 -1.84
CA ILE A 219 15.47 -5.10 -1.35
C ILE A 219 16.06 -4.56 -0.05
N ARG A 220 16.12 -3.22 0.04
CA ARG A 220 16.51 -2.49 1.25
C ARG A 220 15.54 -1.32 1.47
N ASP A 221 15.59 -0.74 2.65
CA ASP A 221 15.01 0.54 3.02
C ASP A 221 13.53 0.67 2.63
N PRO A 222 12.65 -0.29 3.03
CA PRO A 222 11.25 -0.22 2.67
C PRO A 222 10.53 0.88 3.46
N HIS A 223 9.79 1.71 2.74
CA HIS A 223 8.85 2.68 3.30
C HIS A 223 7.44 2.41 2.77
N ILE A 224 6.44 2.55 3.64
CA ILE A 224 5.03 2.32 3.31
C ILE A 224 4.18 3.55 3.60
N PHE A 225 3.30 3.90 2.67
CA PHE A 225 2.42 5.05 2.75
C PHE A 225 0.99 4.66 2.35
N ARG A 226 -0.01 5.20 3.05
CA ARG A 226 -1.42 5.13 2.62
C ARG A 226 -1.76 6.39 1.83
N GLY A 227 -2.06 6.24 0.55
CA GLY A 227 -2.45 7.35 -0.30
C GLY A 227 -3.83 7.92 0.03
N PRO A 228 -4.16 9.11 -0.50
CA PRO A 228 -5.46 9.73 -0.34
C PRO A 228 -6.60 8.91 -0.98
N ASP A 229 -6.28 8.02 -1.90
CA ASP A 229 -7.18 7.02 -2.49
C ASP A 229 -7.40 5.79 -1.60
N GLY A 230 -6.72 5.73 -0.44
CA GLY A 230 -6.75 4.62 0.51
C GLY A 230 -5.93 3.40 0.10
N ALA A 231 -5.26 3.42 -1.06
CA ALA A 231 -4.30 2.39 -1.46
C ALA A 231 -3.00 2.51 -0.65
N PHE A 232 -2.25 1.42 -0.59
CA PHE A 232 -0.93 1.41 0.02
C PHE A 232 0.14 1.49 -1.06
N TYR A 233 1.15 2.30 -0.81
CA TYR A 233 2.30 2.50 -1.67
C TYR A 233 3.56 2.14 -0.91
N LEU A 234 4.37 1.26 -1.49
CA LEU A 234 5.63 0.80 -0.92
C LEU A 234 6.77 1.25 -1.82
N SER A 235 7.72 1.96 -1.27
CA SER A 235 8.97 2.28 -1.95
C SER A 235 10.13 1.55 -1.31
N MET A 236 11.13 1.19 -2.12
CA MET A 236 12.27 0.39 -1.68
C MET A 236 13.52 0.73 -2.48
N THR A 237 14.66 0.55 -1.86
CA THR A 237 15.96 0.55 -2.51
C THR A 237 16.20 -0.80 -3.19
N ASP A 238 16.43 -0.79 -4.50
CA ASP A 238 16.89 -1.97 -5.26
C ASP A 238 18.42 -2.06 -5.15
N LEU A 239 18.91 -2.72 -4.09
CA LEU A 239 20.33 -2.86 -3.80
C LEU A 239 20.61 -4.14 -3.02
N HIS A 240 21.61 -4.91 -3.46
CA HIS A 240 22.16 -6.05 -2.73
C HIS A 240 23.63 -5.77 -2.38
N ILE A 241 23.92 -5.50 -1.10
CA ILE A 241 25.27 -5.14 -0.67
C ILE A 241 26.24 -6.33 -0.65
N TYR A 242 25.74 -7.56 -0.61
CA TYR A 242 26.54 -8.79 -0.68
C TYR A 242 26.44 -9.49 -2.04
N ALA A 243 25.94 -8.83 -3.08
CA ALA A 243 25.65 -9.45 -4.37
C ALA A 243 26.87 -10.15 -5.03
N GLN A 244 28.08 -9.63 -4.84
CA GLN A 244 29.31 -10.28 -5.32
C GLN A 244 29.57 -11.57 -4.53
N LYS A 245 29.53 -11.52 -3.21
CA LYS A 245 29.74 -12.68 -2.33
C LYS A 245 28.72 -13.78 -2.60
N ASP A 246 27.47 -13.39 -2.86
CA ASP A 246 26.35 -14.30 -3.05
C ASP A 246 26.18 -14.75 -4.52
N GLY A 247 27.11 -14.35 -5.39
CA GLY A 247 27.17 -14.80 -6.79
C GLY A 247 26.15 -14.16 -7.73
N PHE A 248 25.52 -13.07 -7.33
CA PHE A 248 24.57 -12.32 -8.18
C PHE A 248 25.25 -11.29 -9.09
N ARG A 249 26.52 -10.95 -8.85
CA ARG A 249 27.29 -9.98 -9.58
C ARG A 249 28.78 -10.25 -9.47
N ASP A 250 29.53 -9.99 -10.54
CA ASP A 250 31.00 -10.19 -10.57
C ASP A 250 31.78 -9.09 -9.85
N THR A 251 31.16 -7.90 -9.69
CA THR A 251 31.78 -6.71 -9.07
C THR A 251 31.10 -6.39 -7.74
N GLU A 252 31.82 -5.72 -6.83
CA GLU A 252 31.25 -5.28 -5.54
C GLU A 252 30.04 -4.33 -5.75
N TRP A 253 30.15 -3.41 -6.70
CA TRP A 253 29.08 -2.43 -7.03
C TRP A 253 28.77 -2.45 -8.53
N GLU A 254 27.64 -1.85 -8.94
CA GLU A 254 27.25 -1.75 -10.35
C GLU A 254 28.24 -0.96 -11.21
N ARG A 255 28.90 0.04 -10.62
CA ARG A 255 29.88 0.91 -11.28
C ARG A 255 31.12 1.04 -10.40
N ASP A 256 32.18 1.67 -10.91
CA ASP A 256 33.43 1.87 -10.18
C ASP A 256 33.17 2.59 -8.84
N GLY A 257 33.58 1.96 -7.73
CA GLY A 257 33.37 2.48 -6.39
C GLY A 257 34.20 3.73 -6.05
N LYS A 258 35.34 3.96 -6.76
CA LYS A 258 36.15 5.17 -6.56
C LYS A 258 35.50 6.38 -7.19
N GLU A 259 34.86 6.20 -8.35
CA GLU A 259 34.18 7.28 -9.08
C GLU A 259 32.78 7.57 -8.53
N TYR A 260 32.01 6.53 -8.21
CA TYR A 260 30.58 6.65 -7.85
C TYR A 260 30.27 6.41 -6.37
N GLY A 261 31.28 6.02 -5.58
CA GLY A 261 31.15 5.81 -4.13
C GLY A 261 30.49 4.48 -3.74
N TRP A 262 30.38 4.25 -2.45
CA TRP A 262 29.78 3.08 -1.85
C TRP A 262 28.32 2.90 -2.27
N GLY A 263 27.88 1.67 -2.49
CA GLY A 263 26.49 1.35 -2.79
C GLY A 263 25.93 1.99 -4.05
N ASN A 264 26.80 2.29 -5.04
CA ASN A 264 26.42 3.04 -6.21
C ASN A 264 25.38 2.34 -7.06
N LYS A 265 24.36 3.10 -7.45
CA LYS A 265 23.26 2.70 -8.33
C LYS A 265 22.41 3.90 -8.74
N PRO A 266 21.89 3.96 -9.97
CA PRO A 266 21.09 5.08 -10.45
C PRO A 266 19.56 4.85 -10.35
N ARG A 267 19.09 3.88 -9.58
CA ARG A 267 17.68 3.48 -9.58
C ARG A 267 17.12 3.18 -8.19
N THR A 268 15.84 3.27 -8.06
CA THR A 268 15.06 2.80 -6.92
C THR A 268 13.80 2.09 -7.41
N ARG A 269 13.00 1.56 -6.49
CA ARG A 269 11.79 0.85 -6.79
C ARG A 269 10.61 1.46 -6.05
N THR A 270 9.50 1.58 -6.75
CA THR A 270 8.20 1.86 -6.15
C THR A 270 7.27 0.70 -6.45
N ASP A 271 6.65 0.16 -5.42
CA ASP A 271 5.59 -0.83 -5.56
C ASP A 271 4.29 -0.22 -5.06
N GLU A 272 3.27 -0.19 -5.90
CA GLU A 272 1.91 0.03 -5.47
C GLU A 272 1.40 -1.28 -4.86
N ILE A 273 1.07 -1.25 -3.57
CA ILE A 273 0.41 -2.36 -2.89
C ILE A 273 -1.07 -2.06 -2.83
N VAL A 274 -1.81 -2.80 -3.58
CA VAL A 274 -3.25 -2.76 -3.50
C VAL A 274 -3.71 -3.78 -2.46
N GLY A 275 -4.17 -3.29 -1.30
CA GLY A 275 -4.71 -4.12 -0.23
C GLY A 275 -3.70 -4.96 0.56
N LEU A 276 -2.41 -4.65 0.54
CA LEU A 276 -1.31 -5.31 1.27
C LEU A 276 -1.11 -6.81 0.94
N ILE A 277 -1.78 -7.32 -0.07
CA ILE A 277 -1.79 -8.73 -0.47
C ILE A 277 -1.45 -8.89 -1.94
N ASN A 278 -1.99 -8.03 -2.79
CA ASN A 278 -1.76 -8.03 -4.24
C ASN A 278 -0.87 -6.85 -4.62
N TRP A 279 0.12 -7.09 -5.46
CA TRP A 279 1.19 -6.14 -5.77
C TRP A 279 1.20 -5.80 -7.26
N LYS A 280 1.18 -4.51 -7.57
CA LYS A 280 1.61 -3.96 -8.85
C LYS A 280 2.98 -3.31 -8.62
N ARG A 281 3.92 -3.47 -9.53
CA ARG A 281 5.30 -3.01 -9.32
C ARG A 281 5.82 -2.16 -10.47
N THR A 282 6.65 -1.18 -10.13
CA THR A 282 7.35 -0.30 -11.06
C THR A 282 8.80 -0.09 -10.61
N ASN A 283 9.73 -0.06 -11.55
CA ASN A 283 11.12 0.33 -11.30
C ASN A 283 11.35 1.73 -11.85
N ALA A 284 11.83 2.63 -10.99
CA ALA A 284 12.23 3.97 -11.40
C ALA A 284 13.71 3.98 -11.81
N ARG A 285 13.99 4.37 -13.04
CA ARG A 285 15.32 4.51 -13.62
C ARG A 285 15.64 6.00 -13.82
N PHE A 286 16.24 6.61 -12.81
CA PHE A 286 16.56 8.05 -12.83
C PHE A 286 17.59 8.40 -13.90
N ASP A 287 18.55 7.52 -14.14
CA ASP A 287 19.59 7.67 -15.18
C ASP A 287 19.02 7.74 -16.61
N LEU A 288 17.79 7.31 -16.82
CA LEU A 288 17.10 7.36 -18.12
C LEU A 288 16.22 8.60 -18.30
N LEU A 289 15.98 9.40 -17.25
CA LEU A 289 15.11 10.58 -17.34
C LEU A 289 15.77 11.74 -18.10
N SER A 290 17.09 11.87 -18.01
CA SER A 290 17.87 12.92 -18.66
C SER A 290 19.35 12.52 -18.74
N ALA A 291 20.05 12.95 -19.77
CA ALA A 291 21.48 12.68 -19.96
C ALA A 291 22.34 13.13 -18.76
N GLY A 292 22.01 14.26 -18.11
CA GLY A 292 22.71 14.75 -16.92
C GLY A 292 22.57 13.86 -15.69
N LEU A 293 21.57 12.99 -15.65
CA LEU A 293 21.32 12.06 -14.55
C LEU A 293 22.10 10.74 -14.71
N GLY A 294 22.82 10.52 -15.80
CA GLY A 294 23.72 9.39 -15.96
C GLY A 294 24.87 9.35 -14.95
N GLU A 295 25.21 10.50 -14.36
CA GLU A 295 26.27 10.64 -13.35
C GLU A 295 25.79 10.42 -11.90
N ILE A 296 24.54 10.00 -11.69
CA ILE A 296 24.00 9.70 -10.35
C ILE A 296 24.83 8.59 -9.71
N GLY A 297 25.37 8.85 -8.51
CA GLY A 297 26.13 7.90 -7.70
C GLY A 297 25.23 6.95 -6.90
N CYS A 298 24.13 7.44 -6.34
CA CYS A 298 23.15 6.60 -5.65
C CYS A 298 21.75 7.21 -5.68
N VAL A 299 20.74 6.33 -5.51
CA VAL A 299 19.35 6.67 -5.15
C VAL A 299 18.94 5.69 -4.06
N TRP A 300 18.91 6.12 -2.79
CA TRP A 300 18.65 5.27 -1.62
C TRP A 300 17.42 5.73 -0.84
N ALA A 301 16.90 4.80 -0.01
CA ALA A 301 15.86 5.04 0.96
C ALA A 301 14.74 5.93 0.41
N PRO A 302 14.05 5.50 -0.67
CA PRO A 302 12.94 6.27 -1.22
C PRO A 302 11.74 6.17 -0.29
N GLU A 303 11.14 7.32 0.01
CA GLU A 303 9.91 7.41 0.76
C GLU A 303 8.80 8.07 -0.04
N VAL A 304 7.57 7.70 0.24
CA VAL A 304 6.38 8.18 -0.45
C VAL A 304 5.57 9.08 0.48
N THR A 305 5.11 10.18 -0.06
CA THR A 305 4.15 11.08 0.60
C THR A 305 3.20 11.72 -0.42
N TYR A 306 2.31 12.57 0.05
CA TYR A 306 1.37 13.31 -0.79
C TYR A 306 1.45 14.81 -0.52
N ASP A 307 1.65 15.59 -1.56
CA ASP A 307 1.63 17.05 -1.49
C ASP A 307 0.19 17.55 -1.67
N ASP A 308 -0.51 17.78 -0.56
CA ASP A 308 -1.89 18.25 -0.54
C ASP A 308 -2.07 19.58 -1.30
N LYS A 309 -1.04 20.46 -1.30
CA LYS A 309 -1.10 21.76 -1.98
C LYS A 309 -1.05 21.62 -3.49
N LYS A 310 -0.29 20.63 -3.99
CA LYS A 310 -0.22 20.34 -5.42
C LYS A 310 -1.21 19.28 -5.89
N GLY A 311 -1.80 18.54 -4.95
CA GLY A 311 -2.68 17.42 -5.26
C GLY A 311 -1.92 16.30 -5.97
N LYS A 312 -0.65 16.02 -5.57
CA LYS A 312 0.21 15.05 -6.26
C LYS A 312 1.00 14.18 -5.31
N PRO A 313 1.20 12.89 -5.66
CA PRO A 313 2.16 12.04 -4.97
C PRO A 313 3.59 12.54 -5.17
N MET A 314 4.38 12.47 -4.11
CA MET A 314 5.77 12.86 -4.07
C MET A 314 6.61 11.70 -3.54
N ILE A 315 7.70 11.39 -4.22
CA ILE A 315 8.72 10.46 -3.73
C ILE A 315 9.96 11.29 -3.42
N TYR A 316 10.52 11.11 -2.23
CA TYR A 316 11.78 11.74 -1.84
C TYR A 316 12.79 10.67 -1.40
N PHE A 317 14.05 10.96 -1.56
CA PHE A 317 15.12 9.97 -1.47
C PHE A 317 16.47 10.61 -1.27
N THR A 318 17.41 9.82 -0.79
CA THR A 318 18.85 10.17 -0.77
C THR A 318 19.42 10.04 -2.17
N MET A 319 20.11 11.08 -2.65
CA MET A 319 20.84 11.05 -3.93
C MET A 319 22.16 11.81 -3.84
N ARG A 320 23.12 11.38 -4.64
CA ARG A 320 24.35 12.13 -4.94
C ARG A 320 24.72 11.97 -6.40
N PHE A 321 25.52 12.92 -6.91
CA PHE A 321 26.22 12.76 -8.17
C PHE A 321 27.62 12.22 -7.90
N LYS A 322 28.08 11.27 -8.72
CA LYS A 322 29.37 10.58 -8.53
C LYS A 322 29.56 10.17 -7.05
N ASN A 323 30.71 10.54 -6.47
CA ASN A 323 31.02 10.30 -5.06
C ASN A 323 30.97 11.59 -4.22
N GLU A 324 30.06 12.51 -4.53
CA GLU A 324 29.81 13.74 -3.78
C GLU A 324 29.05 13.47 -2.46
N ALA A 325 28.85 14.51 -1.64
CA ALA A 325 28.06 14.41 -0.44
C ALA A 325 26.59 14.12 -0.78
N ASN A 326 25.98 13.21 -0.03
CA ASN A 326 24.57 12.86 -0.19
C ASN A 326 23.67 14.01 0.27
N LYS A 327 22.60 14.25 -0.48
CA LYS A 327 21.54 15.21 -0.16
C LYS A 327 20.18 14.52 -0.31
N LEU A 328 19.15 15.14 0.23
CA LEU A 328 17.78 14.69 0.02
C LEU A 328 17.20 15.40 -1.21
N TYR A 329 16.61 14.60 -2.11
CA TYR A 329 15.94 15.04 -3.32
C TYR A 329 14.52 14.55 -3.34
N TYR A 330 13.68 15.12 -4.20
CA TYR A 330 12.32 14.68 -4.45
C TYR A 330 11.94 14.76 -5.92
N VAL A 331 10.95 13.98 -6.31
CA VAL A 331 10.24 14.02 -7.58
C VAL A 331 8.74 13.95 -7.35
N TYR A 332 7.96 14.50 -8.27
CA TYR A 332 6.54 14.19 -8.38
C TYR A 332 6.33 13.02 -9.33
N VAL A 333 5.35 12.20 -9.01
CA VAL A 333 4.93 11.06 -9.84
C VAL A 333 3.46 11.20 -10.20
N ASN A 334 3.00 10.44 -11.19
CA ASN A 334 1.58 10.39 -11.52
C ASN A 334 0.78 9.65 -10.44
N ASP A 335 -0.55 9.78 -10.47
CA ASP A 335 -1.45 9.22 -9.47
C ASP A 335 -1.41 7.67 -9.38
N ASP A 336 -0.95 6.99 -10.44
CA ASP A 336 -0.76 5.55 -10.46
C ASP A 336 0.61 5.10 -9.97
N PHE A 337 1.48 6.02 -9.55
CA PHE A 337 2.87 5.78 -9.08
C PHE A 337 3.74 4.97 -10.05
N ASP A 338 3.44 4.98 -11.33
CA ASP A 338 4.17 4.22 -12.33
C ASP A 338 5.04 5.07 -13.26
N ARG A 339 4.99 6.40 -13.12
CA ARG A 339 5.78 7.33 -13.92
C ARG A 339 6.25 8.55 -13.13
N ILE A 340 7.53 8.85 -13.23
CA ILE A 340 8.12 10.10 -12.73
C ILE A 340 7.74 11.24 -13.69
N GLU A 341 7.21 12.34 -13.14
CA GLU A 341 6.77 13.51 -13.91
C GLU A 341 7.70 14.71 -13.85
N THR A 342 8.62 14.74 -12.89
CA THR A 342 9.60 15.83 -12.76
C THR A 342 11.01 15.29 -12.65
N LEU A 343 11.99 16.11 -13.01
CA LEU A 343 13.39 15.83 -12.67
C LEU A 343 13.60 15.97 -11.16
N PRO A 344 14.61 15.28 -10.58
CA PRO A 344 14.95 15.41 -9.18
C PRO A 344 15.27 16.86 -8.80
N GLN A 345 14.66 17.32 -7.73
CA GLN A 345 14.88 18.64 -7.13
C GLN A 345 15.43 18.46 -5.71
N ILE A 346 16.28 19.38 -5.27
CA ILE A 346 16.81 19.34 -3.90
C ILE A 346 15.65 19.60 -2.93
N LEU A 347 15.46 18.68 -2.01
CA LEU A 347 14.54 18.78 -0.88
C LEU A 347 15.23 19.44 0.32
N PHE A 348 16.42 18.93 0.63
CA PHE A 348 17.22 19.40 1.75
C PHE A 348 18.70 19.05 1.55
N GLU A 349 19.56 19.95 1.92
CA GLU A 349 21.01 19.75 2.05
C GLU A 349 21.46 20.22 3.44
N TYR A 350 22.42 19.50 4.01
CA TYR A 350 22.95 19.87 5.31
C TYR A 350 23.70 21.20 5.23
N PRO A 351 23.57 22.10 6.22
CA PRO A 351 24.21 23.43 6.15
C PRO A 351 25.72 23.44 5.95
N ASN A 352 26.41 22.38 6.38
CA ASN A 352 27.81 22.18 6.06
C ASN A 352 27.90 21.20 4.87
N GLU A 353 28.31 21.70 3.72
CA GLU A 353 28.40 20.94 2.45
C GLU A 353 29.24 19.65 2.51
N LYS A 354 30.12 19.51 3.50
CA LYS A 354 30.93 18.30 3.72
C LYS A 354 30.17 17.18 4.45
N ASN A 355 29.09 17.52 5.14
CA ASN A 355 28.27 16.55 5.84
C ASN A 355 27.13 16.10 4.97
N ILE A 356 26.73 14.84 5.15
CA ILE A 356 25.64 14.23 4.40
C ILE A 356 24.29 14.43 5.11
N ALA A 357 23.23 14.42 4.30
CA ALA A 357 21.86 14.24 4.73
C ALA A 357 21.27 13.03 3.97
N ILE A 358 20.89 11.99 4.71
CA ILE A 358 20.35 10.74 4.16
C ILE A 358 19.12 10.30 4.96
N ASP A 359 18.35 9.36 4.41
CA ASP A 359 17.25 8.66 5.07
C ASP A 359 16.27 9.64 5.74
N GLY A 360 15.74 10.58 4.95
CA GLY A 360 14.76 11.53 5.46
C GLY A 360 13.39 10.90 5.63
N ASP A 361 12.70 11.13 6.76
CA ASP A 361 11.30 10.77 7.01
C ASP A 361 10.49 12.04 7.27
N ILE A 362 9.49 12.32 6.42
CA ILE A 362 8.66 13.53 6.52
C ILE A 362 7.30 13.17 7.07
N THR A 363 6.96 13.78 8.20
CA THR A 363 5.63 13.66 8.81
C THR A 363 5.00 15.02 9.04
N LYS A 364 3.73 15.17 8.65
CA LYS A 364 2.94 16.38 8.93
C LYS A 364 2.42 16.34 10.37
N VAL A 365 2.77 17.36 11.15
CA VAL A 365 2.34 17.53 12.55
C VAL A 365 1.71 18.90 12.69
N GLY A 366 0.41 18.96 12.88
CA GLY A 366 -0.35 20.22 12.78
C GLY A 366 -0.22 20.82 11.39
N ASP A 367 0.20 22.07 11.30
CA ASP A 367 0.37 22.80 10.04
C ASP A 367 1.81 22.75 9.51
N ARG A 368 2.72 22.07 10.19
CA ARG A 368 4.14 21.98 9.82
C ARG A 368 4.56 20.58 9.43
N TYR A 369 5.57 20.50 8.56
CA TYR A 369 6.25 19.26 8.18
C TYR A 369 7.52 19.11 9.01
N ARG A 370 7.66 17.97 9.69
CA ARG A 370 8.86 17.57 10.42
C ARG A 370 9.57 16.48 9.65
N MET A 371 10.82 16.71 9.36
CA MET A 371 11.68 15.76 8.70
C MET A 371 12.76 15.31 9.68
N PHE A 372 12.75 14.05 10.06
CA PHE A 372 13.87 13.41 10.71
C PHE A 372 14.80 12.82 9.64
N TYR A 373 16.08 12.92 9.84
CA TYR A 373 17.06 12.47 8.85
C TYR A 373 18.38 12.12 9.53
N VAL A 374 19.26 11.41 8.83
CA VAL A 374 20.60 11.08 9.31
C VAL A 374 21.61 12.14 8.84
N SER A 375 22.47 12.56 9.75
CA SER A 375 23.66 13.36 9.43
C SER A 375 24.92 12.70 9.98
N HIS A 376 26.06 12.92 9.33
CA HIS A 376 27.38 12.47 9.79
C HIS A 376 28.19 13.62 10.43
N ASP A 377 27.51 14.53 11.12
CA ASP A 377 28.12 15.64 11.86
C ASP A 377 28.63 15.18 13.24
N GLY A 378 29.85 14.69 13.31
CA GLY A 378 30.43 14.11 14.53
C GLY A 378 29.98 12.68 14.83
N GLY A 379 29.64 11.90 13.81
CA GLY A 379 29.12 10.53 13.83
C GLY A 379 27.74 10.45 13.20
N ALA A 380 27.33 9.27 12.76
CA ALA A 380 26.02 9.05 12.18
C ALA A 380 24.95 9.05 13.27
N GLY A 381 23.94 9.89 13.15
CA GLY A 381 22.84 9.99 14.10
C GLY A 381 21.69 10.82 13.57
N ILE A 382 20.59 10.85 14.33
CA ILE A 382 19.31 11.41 13.90
C ILE A 382 19.24 12.90 14.26
N LYS A 383 18.92 13.71 13.26
CA LYS A 383 18.61 15.13 13.37
C LYS A 383 17.20 15.43 12.86
N GLN A 384 16.75 16.67 13.08
CA GLN A 384 15.45 17.16 12.63
C GLN A 384 15.61 18.43 11.79
N ALA A 385 14.75 18.60 10.82
CA ALA A 385 14.48 19.88 10.17
C ALA A 385 12.97 20.09 10.05
N VAL A 386 12.52 21.35 10.05
CA VAL A 386 11.08 21.67 10.06
C VAL A 386 10.75 22.70 8.99
N SER A 387 9.63 22.53 8.29
CA SER A 387 9.18 23.42 7.25
C SER A 387 7.67 23.64 7.26
N ASP A 388 7.20 24.74 6.69
CA ASP A 388 5.78 24.97 6.36
C ASP A 388 5.42 24.44 4.96
N ARG A 389 6.40 23.86 4.25
CA ARG A 389 6.26 23.27 2.92
C ARG A 389 6.81 21.85 2.93
N ILE A 390 6.08 20.93 2.27
CA ILE A 390 6.53 19.52 2.19
C ILE A 390 7.78 19.36 1.31
N ASN A 391 7.96 20.23 0.33
CA ASN A 391 8.93 20.08 -0.75
C ASN A 391 10.10 21.09 -0.69
N GLY A 392 10.44 21.57 0.51
CA GLY A 392 11.60 22.49 0.67
C GLY A 392 11.48 23.42 1.87
N ASP A 393 12.42 24.36 1.95
CA ASP A 393 12.51 25.39 3.00
C ASP A 393 12.63 24.82 4.41
N TYR A 394 13.29 23.67 4.56
CA TYR A 394 13.49 23.02 5.86
C TYR A 394 14.55 23.74 6.69
N GLU A 395 14.14 24.24 7.86
CA GLU A 395 15.00 24.82 8.85
C GLU A 395 15.66 23.72 9.70
N TYR A 396 16.98 23.69 9.68
CA TYR A 396 17.82 22.75 10.40
C TYR A 396 17.78 22.95 11.92
N ASP A 397 17.67 21.85 12.66
CA ASP A 397 17.86 21.81 14.11
C ASP A 397 19.19 21.11 14.44
N PRO A 398 20.11 21.76 15.18
CA PRO A 398 21.42 21.18 15.47
C PRO A 398 21.39 20.05 16.50
N ARG A 399 20.26 19.85 17.23
CA ARG A 399 20.15 18.81 18.25
C ARG A 399 20.23 17.41 17.65
N TRP A 400 20.68 16.47 18.49
CA TRP A 400 20.57 15.04 18.23
C TRP A 400 19.29 14.50 18.85
N TYR A 401 18.63 13.59 18.15
CA TYR A 401 17.36 13.01 18.57
C TYR A 401 17.47 11.53 18.93
N ASP A 402 18.58 10.87 18.58
CA ASP A 402 18.86 9.52 19.07
C ASP A 402 19.47 9.53 20.48
N PHE A 403 19.24 8.45 21.25
CA PHE A 403 19.80 8.22 22.58
C PHE A 403 20.98 7.23 22.55
N GLU A 404 21.45 6.91 21.36
CA GLU A 404 22.56 6.00 21.14
C GLU A 404 23.89 6.76 21.01
N PRO A 405 25.04 6.10 21.23
CA PRO A 405 26.36 6.74 21.09
C PRO A 405 26.77 6.90 19.62
N ARG A 406 25.85 7.30 18.75
CA ARG A 406 25.96 7.37 17.29
C ARG A 406 25.84 6.01 16.60
N ALA A 407 26.03 5.95 15.29
CA ALA A 407 25.78 4.80 14.43
C ALA A 407 24.29 4.42 14.35
N CYS A 408 23.42 5.45 14.21
CA CYS A 408 22.00 5.34 13.96
C CYS A 408 21.66 5.81 12.55
N GLU A 409 20.65 5.18 11.94
CA GLU A 409 20.13 5.52 10.62
C GLU A 409 18.62 5.33 10.55
N ALA A 410 17.99 5.63 9.39
CA ALA A 410 16.62 5.27 9.09
C ALA A 410 15.58 5.71 10.14
N PRO A 411 15.44 7.00 10.45
CA PRO A 411 14.36 7.47 11.30
C PRO A 411 13.02 7.24 10.65
N ASN A 412 11.99 6.92 11.46
CA ASN A 412 10.59 6.90 11.02
C ASN A 412 9.69 7.35 12.17
N LEU A 413 8.85 8.36 11.91
CA LEU A 413 7.96 8.96 12.89
C LEU A 413 6.51 8.51 12.67
N TRP A 414 5.86 7.99 13.70
CA TRP A 414 4.46 7.59 13.65
C TRP A 414 3.70 7.97 14.93
N LYS A 415 2.39 8.23 14.80
CA LYS A 415 1.54 8.62 15.92
C LYS A 415 0.96 7.37 16.62
N ARG A 416 0.80 7.40 17.94
CA ARG A 416 0.03 6.37 18.66
C ARG A 416 -1.45 6.53 18.38
N ILE A 417 -2.12 5.43 18.09
CA ILE A 417 -3.57 5.40 17.85
C ILE A 417 -4.31 5.76 19.15
N GLY A 418 -5.17 6.77 19.08
CA GLY A 418 -5.96 7.22 20.21
C GLY A 418 -5.21 8.05 21.26
N GLU A 419 -3.93 8.37 21.04
CA GLU A 419 -3.11 9.18 21.93
C GLU A 419 -2.52 10.38 21.18
N ASP A 420 -2.25 11.45 21.91
CA ASP A 420 -1.50 12.61 21.39
C ASP A 420 0.00 12.43 21.67
N LYS A 421 0.55 11.33 21.16
CA LYS A 421 1.94 10.94 21.28
C LYS A 421 2.49 10.44 19.97
N TRP A 422 3.75 10.70 19.76
CA TRP A 422 4.51 10.30 18.59
C TRP A 422 5.69 9.43 19.00
N VAL A 423 5.96 8.41 18.23
CA VAL A 423 7.11 7.53 18.39
C VAL A 423 8.05 7.76 17.22
N LEU A 424 9.30 8.08 17.51
CA LEU A 424 10.40 8.08 16.58
C LEU A 424 11.16 6.77 16.74
N MET A 425 11.12 5.94 15.71
CA MET A 425 11.90 4.72 15.55
C MET A 425 13.15 5.03 14.72
N TYR A 426 14.26 4.38 15.01
CA TYR A 426 15.47 4.45 14.21
C TYR A 426 16.29 3.16 14.32
N ASP A 427 17.07 2.86 13.29
CA ASP A 427 17.94 1.69 13.20
C ASP A 427 19.28 1.98 13.92
N VAL A 428 19.65 1.11 14.85
CA VAL A 428 20.96 1.12 15.52
C VAL A 428 21.87 0.12 14.81
N TYR A 429 22.49 0.54 13.72
CA TYR A 429 23.35 -0.34 12.91
C TYR A 429 24.73 -0.59 13.52
N GLY A 430 25.15 0.22 14.52
CA GLY A 430 26.43 0.10 15.18
C GLY A 430 26.53 -1.07 16.18
N ILE A 431 25.50 -1.88 16.32
CA ILE A 431 25.44 -3.04 17.22
C ILE A 431 25.23 -4.35 16.45
N ASN A 432 25.54 -5.48 17.08
CA ASN A 432 25.31 -6.80 16.52
C ASN A 432 24.68 -7.72 17.59
N PRO A 433 23.48 -8.30 17.35
CA PRO A 433 22.64 -8.10 16.16
C PRO A 433 22.10 -6.67 16.03
N HIS A 434 21.79 -6.23 14.80
CA HIS A 434 21.12 -4.96 14.53
C HIS A 434 19.78 -4.90 15.25
N ASN A 435 19.33 -3.69 15.64
CA ASN A 435 18.09 -3.52 16.36
C ASN A 435 17.49 -2.13 16.08
N PHE A 436 16.18 -2.00 16.25
CA PHE A 436 15.54 -0.69 16.30
C PHE A 436 15.53 -0.15 17.73
N ALA A 437 15.75 1.17 17.87
CA ALA A 437 15.52 1.92 19.09
C ALA A 437 14.36 2.89 18.91
N PHE A 438 13.75 3.29 20.02
CA PHE A 438 12.51 4.06 20.05
C PHE A 438 12.57 5.16 21.08
N ILE A 439 12.06 6.32 20.70
CA ILE A 439 11.80 7.43 21.62
C ILE A 439 10.37 7.94 21.42
N GLU A 440 9.78 8.54 22.45
CA GLU A 440 8.41 9.02 22.45
C GLU A 440 8.34 10.49 22.84
N THR A 441 7.47 11.25 22.19
CA THR A 441 7.23 12.67 22.51
C THR A 441 5.75 13.03 22.32
N SER A 442 5.30 14.06 23.04
CA SER A 442 4.01 14.72 22.83
C SER A 442 4.13 16.18 22.39
N ASP A 443 5.33 16.76 22.48
CA ASP A 443 5.58 18.19 22.26
C ASP A 443 6.73 18.49 21.26
N PHE A 444 7.44 17.45 20.81
CA PHE A 444 8.63 17.54 19.95
C PHE A 444 9.80 18.36 20.55
N VAL A 445 9.75 18.58 21.84
CA VAL A 445 10.80 19.24 22.64
C VAL A 445 11.44 18.24 23.58
N ASN A 446 10.59 17.50 24.31
CA ASN A 446 10.98 16.50 25.27
C ASN A 446 10.75 15.10 24.71
N PHE A 447 11.80 14.30 24.68
CA PHE A 447 11.76 12.92 24.19
C PHE A 447 12.10 11.95 25.31
N LYS A 448 11.25 10.93 25.47
CA LYS A 448 11.46 9.85 26.44
C LYS A 448 12.04 8.64 25.71
N ASN A 449 13.16 8.12 26.20
CA ASN A 449 13.74 6.88 25.70
C ASN A 449 12.84 5.68 26.07
N LEU A 450 12.44 4.88 25.07
CA LEU A 450 11.67 3.65 25.21
C LEU A 450 12.56 2.40 25.14
N GLY A 451 13.85 2.56 24.85
CA GLY A 451 14.82 1.48 24.64
C GLY A 451 14.70 0.83 23.26
N ARG A 452 15.46 -0.23 23.06
CA ARG A 452 15.45 -1.04 21.84
C ARG A 452 14.41 -2.17 21.93
N PHE A 453 14.12 -2.81 20.82
CA PHE A 453 13.29 -4.02 20.84
C PHE A 453 13.86 -5.06 21.80
N ASN A 454 12.99 -5.58 22.68
CA ASN A 454 13.26 -6.58 23.71
C ASN A 454 14.21 -6.12 24.85
N GLU A 455 14.76 -4.92 24.76
CA GLU A 455 15.58 -4.29 25.83
C GLU A 455 14.79 -3.18 26.57
N GLY A 456 13.75 -2.62 25.97
CA GLY A 456 12.83 -1.64 26.55
C GLY A 456 11.39 -2.11 26.59
N VAL A 457 10.45 -1.17 26.38
CA VAL A 457 9.00 -1.46 26.38
C VAL A 457 8.54 -2.09 25.06
N MET A 458 9.25 -1.84 23.97
CA MET A 458 8.93 -2.38 22.65
C MET A 458 9.39 -3.82 22.52
N LYS A 459 8.55 -4.69 21.91
CA LYS A 459 8.78 -6.14 21.84
C LYS A 459 8.60 -6.68 20.42
N THR A 460 9.37 -7.72 20.11
CA THR A 460 9.15 -8.59 18.96
C THR A 460 8.85 -10.01 19.44
N THR A 461 8.04 -10.78 18.70
CA THR A 461 7.69 -12.14 19.09
C THR A 461 8.45 -13.21 18.30
N ASN A 462 8.69 -13.02 17.01
CA ASN A 462 9.19 -14.04 16.10
C ASN A 462 10.17 -13.51 15.04
N PHE A 463 10.79 -12.35 15.28
CA PHE A 463 11.86 -11.82 14.42
C PHE A 463 12.93 -11.09 15.23
N SER A 464 14.10 -10.94 14.63
CA SER A 464 15.26 -10.23 15.16
C SER A 464 15.99 -9.52 14.03
N SER A 465 16.95 -8.67 14.36
CA SER A 465 17.83 -7.95 13.41
C SER A 465 17.08 -7.22 12.31
N PRO A 466 16.00 -6.46 12.61
CA PRO A 466 15.36 -5.62 11.59
C PRO A 466 16.31 -4.49 11.21
N LYS A 467 16.23 -4.11 9.94
CA LYS A 467 16.96 -2.99 9.36
C LYS A 467 15.99 -2.06 8.66
N HIS A 468 16.21 -0.76 8.80
CA HIS A 468 15.53 0.33 8.08
C HIS A 468 14.06 0.03 7.82
N GLY A 469 13.16 0.52 8.66
CA GLY A 469 11.74 0.19 8.58
C GLY A 469 10.84 1.41 8.73
N ALA A 470 9.58 1.23 8.36
CA ALA A 470 8.53 2.23 8.53
C ALA A 470 7.28 1.63 9.13
N VAL A 471 6.53 2.43 9.89
CA VAL A 471 5.28 2.04 10.55
C VAL A 471 4.11 2.86 10.04
N ILE A 472 3.01 2.18 9.74
CA ILE A 472 1.76 2.80 9.31
C ILE A 472 0.57 2.24 10.09
N HIS A 473 -0.51 3.01 10.15
CA HIS A 473 -1.76 2.57 10.78
C HIS A 473 -2.59 1.69 9.84
N LEU A 474 -3.22 0.67 10.42
CA LEU A 474 -4.24 -0.17 9.79
C LEU A 474 -5.55 -0.09 10.54
N THR A 475 -6.67 -0.36 9.87
CA THR A 475 -7.89 -0.74 10.56
C THR A 475 -7.74 -2.15 11.14
N LYS A 476 -8.59 -2.52 12.11
CA LYS A 476 -8.60 -3.89 12.67
C LYS A 476 -8.92 -4.93 11.61
N GLU A 477 -9.81 -4.60 10.68
CA GLU A 477 -10.20 -5.47 9.56
C GLU A 477 -9.04 -5.69 8.59
N GLU A 478 -8.27 -4.64 8.27
CA GLU A 478 -7.07 -4.75 7.42
C GLU A 478 -6.02 -5.64 8.08
N ALA A 479 -5.75 -5.43 9.36
CA ALA A 479 -4.81 -6.24 10.12
C ALA A 479 -5.23 -7.72 10.20
N ALA A 480 -6.51 -7.99 10.48
CA ALA A 480 -7.06 -9.35 10.53
C ALA A 480 -6.97 -10.05 9.16
N ARG A 481 -7.31 -9.34 8.07
CA ARG A 481 -7.20 -9.85 6.70
C ARG A 481 -5.76 -10.19 6.34
N LEU A 482 -4.83 -9.33 6.69
CA LEU A 482 -3.42 -9.52 6.41
C LEU A 482 -2.85 -10.73 7.16
N ARG A 483 -3.18 -10.90 8.45
CA ARG A 483 -2.82 -12.10 9.23
C ARG A 483 -3.40 -13.36 8.61
N SER A 484 -4.71 -13.39 8.34
CA SER A 484 -5.40 -14.54 7.73
C SER A 484 -4.81 -14.95 6.38
N HIS A 485 -4.39 -13.98 5.56
CA HIS A 485 -3.76 -14.26 4.28
C HIS A 485 -2.46 -15.08 4.44
N TRP A 486 -1.62 -14.69 5.40
CA TRP A 486 -0.33 -15.35 5.61
C TRP A 486 -0.44 -16.65 6.41
N GLU A 487 -1.41 -16.80 7.32
CA GLU A 487 -1.70 -18.04 8.04
C GLU A 487 -2.21 -19.15 7.12
N ASN A 488 -3.01 -18.81 6.11
CA ASN A 488 -3.60 -19.77 5.16
C ASN A 488 -2.66 -20.17 4.02
N ARG A 489 -1.43 -19.70 3.99
CA ARG A 489 -0.40 -20.08 3.01
C ARG A 489 0.54 -21.21 3.47
N LYS A 490 0.30 -21.73 4.67
CA LYS A 490 1.05 -22.88 5.24
C LYS A 490 0.72 -24.20 4.59
#